data_c3ccc3087037772e1402ea4e4f17a167
#
_entry.id   c3ccc3087037772e1402ea4e4f17a167
#
_cell.length_a   1.000
_cell.length_b   1.000
_cell.length_c   1.000
_cell.angle_alpha   90.00
_cell.angle_beta   90.00
_cell.angle_gamma   90.00
#
_symmetry.space_group_name_H-M   'P 1'
#
loop_
_entity.id
_entity.type
_entity.pdbx_description
1 polymer ?
#
loop_
_entity_poly.entity_id
_entity_poly.type
_entity_poly.pdbx_seq_one_letter_code
_entity_poly.pdbx_strand_id
1 'polypeptide(L)'
;DRDHRIYPKGFAQLLREEIDHMSRIALSDSEAQFIAHRMPYIPPTHIDMLRGFRFNPDELTITQDSEGHLYIDAEGPPYRVTLWETPILALVSELYYRVMNITPDEEYMQRVAIDKATRLEREQLNFSLFGMRRRFSYEVEDKITCIMREYAPQHFFGTSNVHFAHKYNL
;
A
#
# COMPACT_ATOMS: atom_id res chain seq x y z
N ASP A 1 16.94 -1.41 4.58
CA ASP A 1 16.83 -0.42 3.50
C ASP A 1 18.04 -0.55 2.57
N ARG A 2 17.80 -0.86 1.28
CA ARG A 2 18.88 -0.99 0.27
C ARG A 2 19.51 0.35 -0.09
N ASP A 3 18.80 1.45 0.16
CA ASP A 3 19.21 2.80 -0.24
C ASP A 3 19.94 3.52 0.92
N HIS A 4 20.11 2.88 2.07
CA HIS A 4 20.72 3.44 3.29
C HIS A 4 20.20 4.85 3.60
N ARG A 5 18.86 5.04 3.49
CA ARG A 5 18.24 6.34 3.72
C ARG A 5 18.36 6.75 5.17
N ILE A 6 18.68 8.00 5.35
CA ILE A 6 18.70 8.67 6.65
C ILE A 6 17.34 9.36 6.84
N TYR A 7 16.69 9.06 7.94
CA TYR A 7 15.40 9.64 8.29
C TYR A 7 15.58 10.83 9.24
N PRO A 8 14.72 11.85 9.18
CA PRO A 8 14.76 12.99 10.08
C PRO A 8 14.65 12.55 11.54
N LYS A 9 15.26 13.31 12.45
CA LYS A 9 15.18 13.04 13.89
C LYS A 9 13.72 13.01 14.34
N GLY A 10 13.35 11.98 15.10
CA GLY A 10 11.98 11.79 15.60
C GLY A 10 11.06 11.07 14.62
N PHE A 11 11.57 10.61 13.47
CA PHE A 11 10.76 9.88 12.48
C PHE A 11 10.17 8.60 13.07
N ALA A 12 10.92 7.85 13.88
CA ALA A 12 10.42 6.65 14.55
C ALA A 12 9.20 6.92 15.44
N GLN A 13 9.18 8.07 16.14
CA GLN A 13 8.03 8.46 16.96
C GLN A 13 6.80 8.76 16.10
N LEU A 14 6.96 9.52 15.03
CA LEU A 14 5.87 9.81 14.09
C LEU A 14 5.33 8.53 13.44
N LEU A 15 6.22 7.61 13.08
CA LEU A 15 5.80 6.33 12.53
C LEU A 15 5.03 5.49 13.56
N ARG A 16 5.43 5.51 14.83
CA ARG A 16 4.70 4.82 15.90
C ARG A 16 3.27 5.35 16.05
N GLU A 17 3.08 6.66 15.99
CA GLU A 17 1.75 7.29 16.05
C GLU A 17 0.83 6.81 14.90
N GLU A 18 1.37 6.72 13.67
CA GLU A 18 0.61 6.19 12.53
C GLU A 18 0.30 4.69 12.70
N ILE A 19 1.23 3.91 13.23
CA ILE A 19 1.05 2.48 13.47
C ILE A 19 0.00 2.24 14.56
N ASP A 20 -0.06 3.04 15.59
CA ASP A 20 -1.07 2.93 16.64
C ASP A 20 -2.50 3.09 16.09
N HIS A 21 -2.66 3.92 15.05
CA HIS A 21 -3.93 4.07 14.33
C HIS A 21 -4.35 2.80 13.56
N MET A 22 -3.41 1.95 13.16
CA MET A 22 -3.69 0.71 12.42
C MET A 22 -4.57 -0.28 13.20
N SER A 23 -4.54 -0.22 14.53
CA SER A 23 -5.39 -1.07 15.39
C SER A 23 -6.89 -0.91 15.13
N ARG A 24 -7.31 0.21 14.54
CA ARG A 24 -8.70 0.53 14.20
C ARG A 24 -9.14 -0.04 12.85
N ILE A 25 -8.21 -0.51 12.05
CA ILE A 25 -8.51 -1.06 10.72
C ILE A 25 -9.12 -2.44 10.86
N ALA A 26 -10.25 -2.63 10.20
CA ALA A 26 -10.98 -3.88 10.14
C ALA A 26 -11.50 -4.13 8.74
N LEU A 27 -11.52 -5.39 8.33
CA LEU A 27 -12.17 -5.78 7.08
C LEU A 27 -13.69 -5.61 7.23
N SER A 28 -14.29 -4.80 6.37
CA SER A 28 -15.74 -4.61 6.32
C SER A 28 -16.44 -5.80 5.63
N ASP A 29 -17.75 -5.92 5.85
CA ASP A 29 -18.54 -6.98 5.19
C ASP A 29 -18.53 -6.85 3.66
N SER A 30 -18.58 -5.64 3.12
CA SER A 30 -18.52 -5.40 1.67
C SER A 30 -17.17 -5.79 1.07
N GLU A 31 -16.07 -5.48 1.76
CA GLU A 31 -14.73 -5.88 1.33
C GLU A 31 -14.55 -7.40 1.40
N ALA A 32 -15.05 -8.05 2.46
CA ALA A 32 -15.01 -9.49 2.59
C ALA A 32 -15.81 -10.20 1.49
N GLN A 33 -17.00 -9.69 1.15
CA GLN A 33 -17.82 -10.20 0.04
C GLN A 33 -17.12 -10.01 -1.31
N PHE A 34 -16.49 -8.85 -1.52
CA PHE A 34 -15.71 -8.57 -2.72
C PHE A 34 -14.57 -9.58 -2.88
N ILE A 35 -13.79 -9.81 -1.80
CA ILE A 35 -12.70 -10.80 -1.81
C ILE A 35 -13.24 -12.20 -2.14
N ALA A 36 -14.32 -12.63 -1.48
CA ALA A 36 -14.91 -13.94 -1.71
C ALA A 36 -15.37 -14.14 -3.16
N HIS A 37 -15.89 -13.09 -3.78
CA HIS A 37 -16.39 -13.14 -5.16
C HIS A 37 -15.28 -13.05 -6.20
N ARG A 38 -14.32 -12.13 -6.02
CA ARG A 38 -13.27 -11.84 -7.00
C ARG A 38 -12.05 -12.77 -6.88
N MET A 39 -11.84 -13.33 -5.70
CA MET A 39 -10.68 -14.17 -5.37
C MET A 39 -11.13 -15.55 -4.87
N PRO A 40 -11.85 -16.35 -5.68
CA PRO A 40 -12.43 -17.63 -5.25
C PRO A 40 -11.38 -18.68 -4.82
N TYR A 41 -10.11 -18.43 -5.12
CA TYR A 41 -8.98 -19.24 -4.66
C TYR A 41 -8.61 -18.99 -3.20
N ILE A 42 -9.13 -17.92 -2.56
CA ILE A 42 -8.94 -17.68 -1.13
C ILE A 42 -9.97 -18.47 -0.34
N PRO A 43 -9.54 -19.37 0.55
CA PRO A 43 -10.48 -20.18 1.34
C PRO A 43 -11.39 -19.30 2.22
N PRO A 44 -12.67 -19.65 2.41
CA PRO A 44 -13.57 -18.92 3.30
C PRO A 44 -13.03 -18.73 4.72
N THR A 45 -12.36 -19.76 5.26
CA THR A 45 -11.71 -19.70 6.58
C THR A 45 -10.64 -18.60 6.69
N HIS A 46 -9.95 -18.29 5.58
CA HIS A 46 -8.99 -17.19 5.57
C HIS A 46 -9.70 -15.84 5.61
N ILE A 47 -10.81 -15.70 4.88
CA ILE A 47 -11.63 -14.48 4.91
C ILE A 47 -12.23 -14.26 6.31
N ASP A 48 -12.70 -15.34 6.99
CA ASP A 48 -13.19 -15.27 8.35
C ASP A 48 -12.09 -14.84 9.34
N MET A 49 -10.87 -15.34 9.14
CA MET A 49 -9.71 -14.91 9.92
C MET A 49 -9.44 -13.41 9.72
N LEU A 50 -9.48 -12.91 8.48
CA LEU A 50 -9.29 -11.50 8.18
C LEU A 50 -10.40 -10.60 8.78
N ARG A 51 -11.65 -11.05 8.84
CA ARG A 51 -12.75 -10.36 9.51
C ARG A 51 -12.47 -10.13 11.01
N GLY A 52 -11.92 -11.15 11.67
CA GLY A 52 -11.52 -11.07 13.07
C GLY A 52 -10.18 -10.40 13.32
N PHE A 53 -9.38 -10.18 12.27
CA PHE A 53 -8.04 -9.65 12.42
C PHE A 53 -8.08 -8.17 12.82
N ARG A 54 -7.18 -7.81 13.71
CA ARG A 54 -6.83 -6.41 14.05
C ARG A 54 -5.32 -6.32 14.15
N PHE A 55 -4.75 -5.28 13.61
CA PHE A 55 -3.34 -4.99 13.81
C PHE A 55 -3.08 -4.73 15.30
N ASN A 56 -2.03 -5.34 15.83
CA ASN A 56 -1.58 -5.06 17.18
C ASN A 56 -0.24 -4.30 17.12
N PRO A 57 -0.21 -3.00 17.44
CA PRO A 57 1.02 -2.21 17.41
C PRO A 57 2.16 -2.77 18.27
N ASP A 58 1.85 -3.52 19.34
CA ASP A 58 2.84 -4.13 20.22
C ASP A 58 3.65 -5.25 19.55
N GLU A 59 3.21 -5.73 18.39
CA GLU A 59 3.97 -6.67 17.56
C GLU A 59 5.18 -6.00 16.89
N LEU A 60 5.28 -4.66 16.94
CA LEU A 60 6.34 -3.90 16.26
C LEU A 60 7.23 -3.16 17.25
N THR A 61 8.54 -3.39 17.12
CA THR A 61 9.56 -2.56 17.77
C THR A 61 10.16 -1.62 16.73
N ILE A 62 10.09 -0.31 16.98
CA ILE A 62 10.57 0.74 16.06
C ILE A 62 11.62 1.55 16.78
N THR A 63 12.82 1.59 16.23
CA THR A 63 13.94 2.37 16.78
C THR A 63 14.62 3.19 15.70
N GLN A 64 15.23 4.28 16.10
CA GLN A 64 16.04 5.13 15.24
C GLN A 64 17.35 5.45 15.94
N ASP A 65 18.47 5.22 15.28
CA ASP A 65 19.77 5.54 15.85
C ASP A 65 20.13 7.04 15.74
N SER A 66 21.29 7.42 16.29
CA SER A 66 21.76 8.80 16.26
C SER A 66 22.16 9.29 14.86
N GLU A 67 22.40 8.38 13.94
CA GLU A 67 22.74 8.65 12.54
C GLU A 67 21.49 8.80 11.66
N GLY A 68 20.32 8.44 12.20
CA GLY A 68 19.03 8.54 11.51
C GLY A 68 18.59 7.28 10.79
N HIS A 69 19.27 6.13 11.02
CA HIS A 69 18.80 4.86 10.46
C HIS A 69 17.59 4.35 11.24
N LEU A 70 16.62 3.84 10.51
CA LEU A 70 15.38 3.30 11.04
C LEU A 70 15.42 1.77 11.08
N TYR A 71 15.11 1.20 12.23
CA TYR A 71 15.00 -0.23 12.46
C TYR A 71 13.57 -0.59 12.85
N ILE A 72 13.00 -1.59 12.21
CA ILE A 72 11.65 -2.07 12.47
C ILE A 72 11.68 -3.59 12.55
N ASP A 73 11.38 -4.10 13.72
CA ASP A 73 11.29 -5.53 14.00
C ASP A 73 9.85 -5.91 14.29
N ALA A 74 9.38 -7.02 13.71
CA ALA A 74 8.04 -7.53 13.89
C ALA A 74 8.10 -8.91 14.55
N GLU A 75 7.51 -9.04 15.75
CA GLU A 75 7.49 -10.29 16.51
C GLU A 75 6.05 -10.76 16.75
N GLY A 76 5.81 -12.05 16.48
CA GLY A 76 4.51 -12.64 16.68
C GLY A 76 4.25 -13.86 15.79
N PRO A 77 3.05 -14.44 15.84
CA PRO A 77 2.68 -15.55 14.97
C PRO A 77 2.81 -15.17 13.48
N PRO A 78 3.38 -16.04 12.62
CA PRO A 78 3.66 -15.72 11.22
C PRO A 78 2.46 -15.18 10.44
N TYR A 79 1.26 -15.73 10.67
CA TYR A 79 0.03 -15.29 9.99
C TYR A 79 -0.39 -13.86 10.36
N ARG A 80 0.10 -13.35 11.49
CA ARG A 80 -0.13 -11.96 11.93
C ARG A 80 0.93 -11.03 11.39
N VAL A 81 2.20 -11.33 11.70
CA VAL A 81 3.31 -10.41 11.36
C VAL A 81 3.52 -10.26 9.87
N THR A 82 3.21 -11.28 9.05
CA THR A 82 3.26 -11.17 7.59
C THR A 82 2.33 -10.07 7.05
N LEU A 83 1.20 -9.82 7.70
CA LEU A 83 0.26 -8.79 7.27
C LEU A 83 0.77 -7.37 7.51
N TRP A 84 1.79 -7.18 8.36
CA TRP A 84 2.41 -5.88 8.60
C TRP A 84 3.32 -5.41 7.46
N GLU A 85 3.90 -6.31 6.66
CA GLU A 85 4.91 -5.94 5.65
C GLU A 85 4.45 -4.80 4.76
N THR A 86 3.30 -4.96 4.13
CA THR A 86 2.82 -3.99 3.15
C THR A 86 2.39 -2.66 3.77
N PRO A 87 1.60 -2.63 4.85
CA PRO A 87 1.26 -1.38 5.53
C PRO A 87 2.47 -0.61 6.06
N ILE A 88 3.42 -1.28 6.72
CA ILE A 88 4.62 -0.62 7.23
C ILE A 88 5.38 0.08 6.11
N LEU A 89 5.63 -0.62 5.00
CA LEU A 89 6.39 -0.05 3.89
C LEU A 89 5.66 1.13 3.24
N ALA A 90 4.32 1.06 3.13
CA ALA A 90 3.50 2.17 2.64
C ALA A 90 3.54 3.36 3.59
N LEU A 91 3.40 3.14 4.90
CA LEU A 91 3.45 4.20 5.92
C LEU A 91 4.83 4.86 5.95
N VAL A 92 5.91 4.10 5.97
CA VAL A 92 7.28 4.64 5.95
C VAL A 92 7.51 5.51 4.70
N SER A 93 7.07 5.05 3.54
CA SER A 93 7.23 5.78 2.28
C SER A 93 6.45 7.10 2.30
N GLU A 94 5.17 7.05 2.62
CA GLU A 94 4.27 8.21 2.64
C GLU A 94 4.66 9.23 3.71
N LEU A 95 4.97 8.76 4.93
CA LEU A 95 5.40 9.61 6.03
C LEU A 95 6.73 10.31 5.71
N TYR A 96 7.67 9.61 5.06
CA TYR A 96 8.93 10.21 4.63
C TYR A 96 8.71 11.42 3.71
N TYR A 97 7.92 11.27 2.66
CA TYR A 97 7.63 12.36 1.74
C TYR A 97 6.91 13.53 2.45
N ARG A 98 5.97 13.21 3.34
CA ARG A 98 5.22 14.21 4.13
C ARG A 98 6.16 15.02 5.04
N VAL A 99 7.02 14.34 5.81
CA VAL A 99 7.94 15.00 6.75
C VAL A 99 9.03 15.82 6.03
N MET A 100 9.48 15.34 4.88
CA MET A 100 10.46 16.04 4.05
C MET A 100 9.86 17.16 3.20
N ASN A 101 8.53 17.39 3.30
CA ASN A 101 7.79 18.35 2.45
C ASN A 101 8.05 18.16 0.95
N ILE A 102 8.23 16.91 0.53
CA ILE A 102 8.38 16.57 -0.87
C ILE A 102 6.99 16.38 -1.44
N THR A 103 6.62 17.18 -2.43
CA THR A 103 5.37 17.07 -3.17
C THR A 103 5.60 16.39 -4.52
N PRO A 104 4.65 15.58 -5.02
CA PRO A 104 4.78 15.02 -6.35
C PRO A 104 4.63 16.14 -7.40
N ASP A 105 5.41 16.05 -8.48
CA ASP A 105 5.11 16.79 -9.68
C ASP A 105 3.88 16.13 -10.35
N GLU A 106 2.70 16.65 -10.03
CA GLU A 106 1.43 16.06 -10.47
C GLU A 106 1.29 16.05 -11.99
N GLU A 107 1.73 17.10 -12.65
CA GLU A 107 1.67 17.23 -14.12
C GLU A 107 2.57 16.19 -14.78
N TYR A 108 3.80 16.08 -14.31
CA TYR A 108 4.75 15.07 -14.80
C TYR A 108 4.21 13.66 -14.54
N MET A 109 3.72 13.38 -13.33
CA MET A 109 3.19 12.08 -12.94
C MET A 109 2.01 11.67 -13.82
N GLN A 110 1.03 12.57 -14.03
CA GLN A 110 -0.13 12.31 -14.88
C GLN A 110 0.30 12.04 -16.32
N ARG A 111 1.15 12.90 -16.91
CA ARG A 111 1.66 12.72 -18.26
C ARG A 111 2.34 11.36 -18.45
N VAL A 112 3.23 10.97 -17.52
CA VAL A 112 3.94 9.69 -17.59
C VAL A 112 2.98 8.51 -17.43
N ALA A 113 1.99 8.62 -16.53
CA ALA A 113 1.00 7.56 -16.32
C ALA A 113 0.12 7.37 -17.57
N ILE A 114 -0.37 8.46 -18.18
CA ILE A 114 -1.16 8.43 -19.41
C ILE A 114 -0.35 7.84 -20.56
N ASP A 115 0.89 8.29 -20.77
CA ASP A 115 1.76 7.75 -21.83
C ASP A 115 1.96 6.23 -21.67
N LYS A 116 2.28 5.78 -20.47
CA LYS A 116 2.44 4.34 -20.17
C LYS A 116 1.16 3.55 -20.42
N ALA A 117 0.02 4.02 -19.90
CA ALA A 117 -1.27 3.34 -20.07
C ALA A 117 -1.64 3.24 -21.55
N THR A 118 -1.57 4.36 -22.29
CA THR A 118 -1.88 4.41 -23.73
C THR A 118 -0.97 3.50 -24.53
N ARG A 119 0.32 3.45 -24.18
CA ARG A 119 1.28 2.57 -24.85
C ARG A 119 0.96 1.10 -24.61
N LEU A 120 0.69 0.70 -23.35
CA LEU A 120 0.36 -0.68 -22.99
C LEU A 120 -0.94 -1.13 -23.69
N GLU A 121 -1.94 -0.24 -23.73
CA GLU A 121 -3.21 -0.49 -24.42
C GLU A 121 -2.99 -0.70 -25.94
N ARG A 122 -2.24 0.21 -26.58
CA ARG A 122 -1.93 0.12 -28.01
C ARG A 122 -1.17 -1.14 -28.38
N GLU A 123 -0.20 -1.56 -27.56
CA GLU A 123 0.60 -2.77 -27.76
C GLU A 123 -0.13 -4.05 -27.31
N GLN A 124 -1.38 -3.92 -26.82
CA GLN A 124 -2.22 -5.03 -26.34
C GLN A 124 -1.56 -5.85 -25.23
N LEU A 125 -0.87 -5.18 -24.34
CA LEU A 125 -0.13 -5.80 -23.24
C LEU A 125 -0.95 -5.78 -21.95
N ASN A 126 -1.29 -6.96 -21.46
CA ASN A 126 -1.97 -7.14 -20.20
C ASN A 126 -1.06 -6.77 -19.01
N PHE A 127 -1.54 -5.95 -18.11
CA PHE A 127 -0.77 -5.52 -16.94
C PHE A 127 -1.63 -5.27 -15.71
N SER A 128 -0.97 -5.21 -14.56
CA SER A 128 -1.55 -4.82 -13.27
C SER A 128 -0.61 -3.88 -12.52
N LEU A 129 -1.17 -3.05 -11.64
CA LEU A 129 -0.37 -2.19 -10.77
C LEU A 129 0.16 -2.94 -9.55
N PHE A 130 1.41 -2.65 -9.18
CA PHE A 130 2.11 -3.27 -8.04
C PHE A 130 2.86 -2.21 -7.21
N GLY A 131 2.20 -1.08 -6.92
CA GLY A 131 2.83 0.12 -6.35
C GLY A 131 2.68 0.31 -4.84
N MET A 132 1.79 -0.44 -4.17
CA MET A 132 1.32 -0.16 -2.81
C MET A 132 2.44 0.05 -1.78
N ARG A 133 3.46 -0.82 -1.75
CA ARG A 133 4.55 -0.78 -0.75
C ARG A 133 5.49 0.42 -0.85
N ARG A 134 5.52 1.09 -2.00
CA ARG A 134 6.43 2.20 -2.31
C ARG A 134 5.70 3.40 -2.90
N ARG A 135 4.43 3.50 -2.60
CA ARG A 135 3.61 4.61 -3.08
C ARG A 135 4.12 5.93 -2.52
N PHE A 136 3.92 6.99 -3.28
CA PHE A 136 4.21 8.33 -2.80
C PHE A 136 3.19 8.74 -1.71
N SER A 137 1.91 8.58 -2.00
CA SER A 137 0.79 8.71 -1.07
C SER A 137 -0.41 7.89 -1.55
N TYR A 138 -1.43 7.78 -0.69
CA TYR A 138 -2.71 7.18 -1.04
C TYR A 138 -3.33 7.87 -2.27
N GLU A 139 -3.37 9.21 -2.28
CA GLU A 139 -4.00 10.01 -3.34
C GLU A 139 -3.27 9.85 -4.68
N VAL A 140 -1.95 9.76 -4.67
CA VAL A 140 -1.16 9.52 -5.89
C VAL A 140 -1.43 8.14 -6.46
N GLU A 141 -1.46 7.10 -5.63
CA GLU A 141 -1.78 5.74 -6.08
C GLU A 141 -3.21 5.65 -6.62
N ASP A 142 -4.15 6.33 -5.97
CA ASP A 142 -5.54 6.43 -6.40
C ASP A 142 -5.66 7.09 -7.79
N LYS A 143 -5.03 8.26 -7.99
CA LYS A 143 -4.98 8.95 -9.29
C LYS A 143 -4.39 8.08 -10.39
N ILE A 144 -3.26 7.40 -10.10
CA ILE A 144 -2.62 6.50 -11.08
C ILE A 144 -3.55 5.35 -11.43
N THR A 145 -4.24 4.75 -10.46
CA THR A 145 -5.20 3.66 -10.71
C THR A 145 -6.35 4.12 -11.62
N CYS A 146 -6.88 5.33 -11.38
CA CYS A 146 -7.89 5.94 -12.25
C CYS A 146 -7.37 6.10 -13.69
N ILE A 147 -6.16 6.65 -13.86
CA ILE A 147 -5.55 6.85 -15.18
C ILE A 147 -5.37 5.53 -15.92
N MET A 148 -4.85 4.48 -15.25
CA MET A 148 -4.67 3.17 -15.89
C MET A 148 -6.00 2.59 -16.37
N ARG A 149 -7.05 2.71 -15.56
CA ARG A 149 -8.40 2.25 -15.90
C ARG A 149 -9.02 3.03 -17.07
N GLU A 150 -8.76 4.34 -17.14
CA GLU A 150 -9.31 5.21 -18.20
C GLU A 150 -8.59 5.03 -19.54
N TYR A 151 -7.25 4.96 -19.52
CA TYR A 151 -6.41 4.96 -20.72
C TYR A 151 -5.97 3.57 -21.19
N ALA A 152 -6.22 2.53 -20.40
CA ALA A 152 -5.97 1.13 -20.77
C ALA A 152 -7.14 0.20 -20.39
N PRO A 153 -8.37 0.50 -20.84
CA PRO A 153 -9.59 -0.19 -20.35
C PRO A 153 -9.66 -1.68 -20.72
N GLN A 154 -8.95 -2.14 -21.76
CA GLN A 154 -8.99 -3.52 -22.20
C GLN A 154 -7.84 -4.37 -21.64
N HIS A 155 -6.73 -3.74 -21.28
CA HIS A 155 -5.50 -4.44 -20.90
C HIS A 155 -5.06 -4.18 -19.45
N PHE A 156 -5.71 -3.26 -18.73
CA PHE A 156 -5.52 -3.07 -17.30
C PHE A 156 -6.37 -4.06 -16.51
N PHE A 157 -5.74 -5.10 -15.95
CA PHE A 157 -6.42 -6.18 -15.24
C PHE A 157 -6.64 -5.93 -13.75
N GLY A 158 -6.06 -4.86 -13.19
CA GLY A 158 -6.28 -4.52 -11.80
C GLY A 158 -5.02 -4.08 -11.04
N THR A 159 -5.09 -4.18 -9.74
CA THR A 159 -4.05 -3.73 -8.83
C THR A 159 -3.86 -4.73 -7.70
N SER A 160 -2.63 -4.85 -7.18
CA SER A 160 -2.35 -5.61 -5.95
C SER A 160 -2.95 -4.96 -4.69
N ASN A 161 -3.44 -3.72 -4.80
CA ASN A 161 -4.14 -3.03 -3.73
C ASN A 161 -5.63 -3.42 -3.74
N VAL A 162 -6.01 -4.37 -2.88
CA VAL A 162 -7.39 -4.89 -2.78
C VAL A 162 -8.40 -3.79 -2.49
N HIS A 163 -8.03 -2.76 -1.72
CA HIS A 163 -8.89 -1.61 -1.47
C HIS A 163 -9.24 -0.87 -2.76
N PHE A 164 -8.26 -0.58 -3.64
CA PHE A 164 -8.55 0.05 -4.92
C PHE A 164 -9.24 -0.89 -5.90
N ALA A 165 -8.93 -2.19 -5.86
CA ALA A 165 -9.68 -3.17 -6.64
C ALA A 165 -11.17 -3.16 -6.26
N HIS A 166 -11.50 -3.11 -4.96
CA HIS A 166 -12.88 -2.96 -4.47
C HIS A 166 -13.49 -1.61 -4.87
N LYS A 167 -12.78 -0.51 -4.61
CA LYS A 167 -13.24 0.86 -4.91
C LYS A 167 -13.62 1.05 -6.38
N TYR A 168 -12.87 0.45 -7.28
CA TYR A 168 -13.03 0.60 -8.73
C TYR A 168 -13.66 -0.60 -9.43
N ASN A 169 -14.04 -1.62 -8.67
CA ASN A 169 -14.63 -2.87 -9.18
C ASN A 169 -13.76 -3.54 -10.27
N LEU A 170 -12.47 -3.68 -9.99
CA LEU A 170 -11.47 -4.28 -10.87
C LEU A 170 -11.38 -5.79 -10.66
#